data_608bf289b565fdd1956fa2579af884f7
#
_entry.id   608bf289b565fdd1956fa2579af884f7
#
_cell.length_a   1.000
_cell.length_b   1.000
_cell.length_c   1.000
_cell.angle_alpha   90.00
_cell.angle_beta   90.00
_cell.angle_gamma   90.00
#
_symmetry.space_group_name_H-M   'P 1'
#
loop_
_entity.id
_entity.type
_entity.pdbx_description
1 polymer ?
#
loop_
_entity_poly.entity_id
_entity_poly.type
_entity_poly.pdbx_seq_one_letter_code
_entity_poly.pdbx_strand_id
1 'polypeptide(L)'
;GVSLRPLFARPRQGLRTALLLGAGVFAVILGGFFLTRGIFDFSGLTAALTAGTGVRRENFLWVALYISFVNSLLEEFFFRGFGFLLLRRYLPRRPALGLSCLAFALYHVAMTLGWYGLPVQLLTLAGLALGGWIFCRLDEHSGSLWLSWVVHLGANLATNAIGFLLFAA
;
A
#
# COMPACT_ATOMS: atom_id res chain seq x y z
N GLY A 1 16.24 -13.65 22.38
CA GLY A 1 15.09 -13.49 21.49
C GLY A 1 14.95 -12.05 21.02
N VAL A 2 14.36 -11.82 19.85
CA VAL A 2 14.13 -10.48 19.30
C VAL A 2 12.78 -9.98 19.80
N SER A 3 12.75 -8.84 20.50
CA SER A 3 11.50 -8.19 20.90
C SER A 3 10.87 -7.47 19.73
N LEU A 4 9.59 -7.73 19.46
CA LEU A 4 8.80 -7.03 18.42
C LEU A 4 8.00 -5.84 19.01
N ARG A 5 7.97 -5.69 20.32
CA ARG A 5 7.24 -4.59 21.00
C ARG A 5 7.59 -3.19 20.48
N PRO A 6 8.87 -2.85 20.18
CA PRO A 6 9.21 -1.52 19.68
C PRO A 6 8.51 -1.18 18.36
N LEU A 7 8.24 -2.17 17.49
CA LEU A 7 7.57 -1.94 16.21
C LEU A 7 6.17 -1.32 16.35
N PHE A 8 5.49 -1.66 17.45
CA PHE A 8 4.14 -1.17 17.78
C PHE A 8 4.13 -0.05 18.82
N ALA A 9 5.31 0.45 19.21
CA ALA A 9 5.38 1.58 20.13
C ALA A 9 4.82 2.86 19.47
N ARG A 10 4.11 3.67 20.25
CA ARG A 10 3.59 4.95 19.75
C ARG A 10 4.75 5.85 19.31
N PRO A 11 4.78 6.36 18.08
CA PRO A 11 5.84 7.24 17.64
C PRO A 11 5.79 8.56 18.41
N ARG A 12 6.94 9.04 18.85
CA ARG A 12 7.03 10.31 19.61
C ARG A 12 6.84 11.53 18.71
N GLN A 13 7.20 11.40 17.45
CA GLN A 13 7.19 12.47 16.44
C GLN A 13 6.79 11.89 15.08
N GLY A 14 6.43 12.78 14.14
CA GLY A 14 6.19 12.40 12.74
C GLY A 14 4.74 12.14 12.37
N LEU A 15 3.79 12.07 13.32
CA LEU A 15 2.38 11.79 13.00
C LEU A 15 1.77 12.83 12.06
N ARG A 16 2.06 14.13 12.29
CA ARG A 16 1.59 15.21 11.39
C ARG A 16 2.14 15.01 9.96
N THR A 17 3.42 14.69 9.84
CA THR A 17 4.05 14.41 8.53
C THR A 17 3.41 13.20 7.87
N ALA A 18 3.16 12.11 8.61
CA ALA A 18 2.52 10.91 8.08
C ALA A 18 1.07 11.21 7.61
N LEU A 19 0.30 12.00 8.36
CA LEU A 19 -1.04 12.41 7.96
C LEU A 19 -1.02 13.27 6.69
N LEU A 20 -0.11 14.24 6.58
CA LEU A 20 0.04 15.06 5.37
C LEU A 20 0.48 14.23 4.17
N LEU A 21 1.43 13.30 4.36
CA LEU A 21 1.86 12.38 3.31
C LEU A 21 0.71 11.45 2.90
N GLY A 22 -0.03 10.90 3.85
CA GLY A 22 -1.20 10.05 3.57
C GLY A 22 -2.28 10.78 2.78
N ALA A 23 -2.59 12.02 3.16
CA ALA A 23 -3.50 12.88 2.41
C ALA A 23 -2.97 13.22 1.01
N GLY A 24 -1.67 13.48 0.88
CA GLY A 24 -1.01 13.72 -0.40
C GLY A 24 -1.07 12.48 -1.32
N VAL A 25 -0.77 11.30 -0.78
CA VAL A 25 -0.86 10.03 -1.51
C VAL A 25 -2.30 9.76 -1.95
N PHE A 26 -3.27 9.96 -1.06
CA PHE A 26 -4.69 9.87 -1.39
C PHE A 26 -5.05 10.78 -2.57
N ALA A 27 -4.65 12.06 -2.52
CA ALA A 27 -4.95 13.02 -3.57
C ALA A 27 -4.26 12.67 -4.90
N VAL A 28 -3.02 12.19 -4.86
CA VAL A 28 -2.27 11.79 -6.06
C VAL A 28 -2.90 10.56 -6.73
N ILE A 29 -3.28 9.54 -5.96
CA ILE A 29 -3.89 8.32 -6.53
C ILE A 29 -5.27 8.64 -7.10
N LEU A 30 -6.14 9.31 -6.32
CA LEU A 30 -7.49 9.62 -6.76
C LEU A 30 -7.49 10.64 -7.92
N GLY A 31 -6.67 11.68 -7.83
CA GLY A 31 -6.48 12.67 -8.90
C GLY A 31 -5.90 12.04 -10.17
N GLY A 32 -4.90 11.18 -10.03
CA GLY A 32 -4.32 10.40 -11.13
C GLY A 32 -5.37 9.56 -11.86
N PHE A 33 -6.24 8.87 -11.12
CA PHE A 33 -7.37 8.14 -11.70
C PHE A 33 -8.29 9.05 -12.54
N PHE A 34 -8.71 10.19 -12.00
CA PHE A 34 -9.59 11.11 -12.73
C PHE A 34 -8.94 11.71 -13.96
N LEU A 35 -7.63 11.98 -13.91
CA LEU A 35 -6.89 12.49 -15.07
C LEU A 35 -6.67 11.44 -16.15
N THR A 36 -6.59 10.18 -15.79
CA THR A 36 -6.18 9.10 -16.71
C THR A 36 -7.31 8.16 -17.12
N ARG A 37 -8.48 8.20 -16.46
CA ARG A 37 -9.62 7.32 -16.77
C ARG A 37 -10.17 7.44 -18.20
N GLY A 38 -9.88 8.55 -18.91
CA GLY A 38 -10.22 8.71 -20.33
C GLY A 38 -9.15 8.16 -21.27
N ILE A 39 -7.98 7.77 -20.75
CA ILE A 39 -6.83 7.25 -21.52
C ILE A 39 -6.68 5.75 -21.31
N PHE A 40 -6.85 5.28 -20.07
CA PHE A 40 -6.71 3.88 -19.70
C PHE A 40 -8.08 3.24 -19.47
N ASP A 41 -8.22 2.00 -19.92
CA ASP A 41 -9.42 1.20 -19.72
C ASP A 41 -9.40 0.53 -18.33
N PHE A 42 -10.38 0.86 -17.51
CA PHE A 42 -10.61 0.25 -16.18
C PHE A 42 -11.89 -0.61 -16.13
N SER A 43 -12.58 -0.80 -17.27
CA SER A 43 -13.89 -1.48 -17.31
C SER A 43 -13.84 -2.94 -16.83
N GLY A 44 -12.71 -3.62 -17.07
CA GLY A 44 -12.51 -5.01 -16.65
C GLY A 44 -12.16 -5.19 -15.16
N LEU A 45 -11.86 -4.11 -14.42
CA LEU A 45 -11.32 -4.23 -13.06
C LEU A 45 -12.32 -4.87 -12.08
N THR A 46 -13.58 -4.45 -12.11
CA THR A 46 -14.62 -4.98 -11.22
C THR A 46 -14.92 -6.45 -11.50
N ALA A 47 -14.93 -6.84 -12.78
CA ALA A 47 -15.09 -8.24 -13.20
C ALA A 47 -13.90 -9.10 -12.74
N ALA A 48 -12.66 -8.60 -12.89
CA ALA A 48 -11.45 -9.29 -12.43
C ALA A 48 -11.42 -9.44 -10.91
N LEU A 49 -11.78 -8.40 -10.15
CA LEU A 49 -11.93 -8.47 -8.69
C LEU A 49 -12.97 -9.51 -8.28
N THR A 50 -14.13 -9.52 -8.90
CA THR A 50 -15.20 -10.46 -8.57
C THR A 50 -14.78 -11.90 -8.88
N ALA A 51 -14.17 -12.14 -10.03
CA ALA A 51 -13.74 -13.49 -10.44
C ALA A 51 -12.57 -14.00 -9.58
N GLY A 52 -11.59 -13.14 -9.28
CA GLY A 52 -10.38 -13.55 -8.56
C GLY A 52 -10.53 -13.65 -7.05
N THR A 53 -11.37 -12.79 -6.45
CA THR A 53 -11.45 -12.65 -4.98
C THR A 53 -12.86 -12.74 -4.41
N GLY A 54 -13.89 -12.86 -5.24
CA GLY A 54 -15.29 -12.85 -4.81
C GLY A 54 -15.79 -11.49 -4.32
N VAL A 55 -15.04 -10.42 -4.55
CA VAL A 55 -15.43 -9.05 -4.19
C VAL A 55 -16.53 -8.58 -5.11
N ARG A 56 -17.63 -8.11 -4.53
CA ARG A 56 -18.81 -7.60 -5.23
C ARG A 56 -19.25 -6.29 -4.58
N ARG A 57 -20.13 -5.55 -5.24
CA ARG A 57 -20.71 -4.30 -4.72
C ARG A 57 -21.27 -4.45 -3.29
N GLU A 58 -21.96 -5.56 -3.01
CA GLU A 58 -22.64 -5.81 -1.74
C GLU A 58 -21.69 -6.02 -0.57
N ASN A 59 -20.50 -6.61 -0.82
CA ASN A 59 -19.51 -6.88 0.23
C ASN A 59 -18.32 -5.92 0.19
N PHE A 60 -18.24 -5.03 -0.80
CA PHE A 60 -17.08 -4.19 -1.04
C PHE A 60 -16.71 -3.31 0.17
N LEU A 61 -17.69 -2.75 0.87
CA LEU A 61 -17.44 -1.92 2.06
C LEU A 61 -16.65 -2.70 3.13
N TRP A 62 -17.07 -3.92 3.42
CA TRP A 62 -16.39 -4.75 4.44
C TRP A 62 -14.98 -5.15 4.01
N VAL A 63 -14.81 -5.48 2.73
CA VAL A 63 -13.51 -5.78 2.16
C VAL A 63 -12.60 -4.55 2.18
N ALA A 64 -13.12 -3.39 1.81
CA ALA A 64 -12.40 -2.11 1.82
C ALA A 64 -11.93 -1.74 3.25
N LEU A 65 -12.79 -1.92 4.26
CA LEU A 65 -12.41 -1.71 5.66
C LEU A 65 -11.33 -2.71 6.10
N TYR A 66 -11.50 -3.99 5.79
CA TYR A 66 -10.49 -5.01 6.10
C TYR A 66 -9.14 -4.69 5.46
N ILE A 67 -9.11 -4.40 4.16
CA ILE A 67 -7.87 -4.08 3.43
C ILE A 67 -7.23 -2.82 4.01
N SER A 68 -8.03 -1.78 4.28
CA SER A 68 -7.48 -0.51 4.77
C SER A 68 -6.89 -0.62 6.17
N PHE A 69 -7.54 -1.29 7.09
CA PHE A 69 -7.15 -1.26 8.50
C PHE A 69 -6.38 -2.49 8.96
N VAL A 70 -6.80 -3.67 8.53
CA VAL A 70 -6.20 -4.94 9.02
C VAL A 70 -5.09 -5.40 8.10
N ASN A 71 -5.39 -5.60 6.81
CA ASN A 71 -4.42 -6.12 5.86
C ASN A 71 -3.21 -5.20 5.71
N SER A 72 -3.44 -3.88 5.61
CA SER A 72 -2.34 -2.91 5.53
C SER A 72 -1.42 -2.94 6.74
N LEU A 73 -1.95 -3.13 7.95
CA LEU A 73 -1.12 -3.27 9.15
C LEU A 73 -0.31 -4.56 9.13
N LEU A 74 -0.90 -5.66 8.66
CA LEU A 74 -0.18 -6.93 8.47
C LEU A 74 0.91 -6.80 7.42
N GLU A 75 0.65 -6.09 6.33
CA GLU A 75 1.66 -5.81 5.30
C GLU A 75 2.80 -4.93 5.82
N GLU A 76 2.51 -3.86 6.59
CA GLU A 76 3.56 -3.07 7.22
C GLU A 76 4.37 -3.92 8.21
N PHE A 77 3.73 -4.77 9.00
CA PHE A 77 4.44 -5.68 9.89
C PHE A 77 5.35 -6.63 9.12
N PHE A 78 4.86 -7.23 8.03
CA PHE A 78 5.62 -8.21 7.26
C PHE A 78 6.76 -7.53 6.47
N PHE A 79 6.46 -6.50 5.67
CA PHE A 79 7.45 -5.89 4.78
C PHE A 79 8.38 -4.91 5.49
N ARG A 80 7.89 -4.11 6.45
CA ARG A 80 8.71 -3.09 7.14
C ARG A 80 9.23 -3.63 8.46
N GLY A 81 8.39 -4.23 9.28
CA GLY A 81 8.81 -4.80 10.55
C GLY A 81 9.82 -5.92 10.36
N PHE A 82 9.43 -6.95 9.66
CA PHE A 82 10.27 -8.14 9.41
C PHE A 82 11.23 -7.91 8.23
N GLY A 83 10.71 -7.58 7.06
CA GLY A 83 11.45 -7.50 5.79
C GLY A 83 12.42 -6.32 5.69
N PHE A 84 12.36 -5.33 6.60
CA PHE A 84 13.30 -4.21 6.64
C PHE A 84 13.93 -4.01 8.01
N LEU A 85 13.18 -3.62 9.04
CA LEU A 85 13.76 -3.23 10.34
C LEU A 85 14.47 -4.39 11.05
N LEU A 86 13.92 -5.59 10.99
CA LEU A 86 14.57 -6.78 11.54
C LEU A 86 15.72 -7.25 10.65
N LEU A 87 15.51 -7.29 9.34
CA LEU A 87 16.50 -7.76 8.36
C LEU A 87 17.78 -6.92 8.37
N ARG A 88 17.68 -5.63 8.69
CA ARG A 88 18.84 -4.73 8.87
C ARG A 88 19.79 -5.14 9.98
N ARG A 89 19.42 -6.06 10.83
CA ARG A 89 20.35 -6.63 11.85
C ARG A 89 21.32 -7.61 11.23
N TYR A 90 21.01 -8.16 10.05
CA TYR A 90 21.77 -9.19 9.37
C TYR A 90 22.32 -8.72 8.02
N LEU A 91 21.71 -7.73 7.40
CA LEU A 91 22.11 -7.17 6.12
C LEU A 91 22.41 -5.67 6.21
N PRO A 92 23.31 -5.17 5.36
CA PRO A 92 23.50 -3.73 5.22
C PRO A 92 22.19 -3.03 4.83
N ARG A 93 22.07 -1.75 5.19
CA ARG A 93 20.85 -0.96 5.03
C ARG A 93 20.30 -0.96 3.59
N ARG A 94 21.17 -0.75 2.60
CA ARG A 94 20.75 -0.65 1.19
C ARG A 94 20.13 -1.94 0.66
N PRO A 95 20.75 -3.13 0.81
CA PRO A 95 20.12 -4.40 0.42
C PRO A 95 18.81 -4.66 1.16
N ALA A 96 18.73 -4.45 2.47
CA ALA A 96 17.51 -4.67 3.23
C ALA A 96 16.36 -3.77 2.74
N LEU A 97 16.65 -2.49 2.46
CA LEU A 97 15.70 -1.54 1.87
C LEU A 97 15.22 -2.03 0.49
N GLY A 98 16.15 -2.37 -0.39
CA GLY A 98 15.82 -2.83 -1.75
C GLY A 98 14.98 -4.10 -1.75
N LEU A 99 15.32 -5.08 -0.91
CA LEU A 99 14.56 -6.33 -0.77
C LEU A 99 13.14 -6.08 -0.26
N SER A 100 12.97 -5.22 0.77
CA SER A 100 11.65 -4.87 1.29
C SER A 100 10.77 -4.19 0.23
N CYS A 101 11.30 -3.19 -0.47
CA CYS A 101 10.56 -2.46 -1.51
C CYS A 101 10.20 -3.37 -2.69
N LEU A 102 11.15 -4.20 -3.14
CA LEU A 102 10.93 -5.13 -4.24
C LEU A 102 9.91 -6.21 -3.88
N ALA A 103 10.05 -6.83 -2.70
CA ALA A 103 9.11 -7.84 -2.24
C ALA A 103 7.69 -7.28 -2.11
N PHE A 104 7.54 -6.07 -1.56
CA PHE A 104 6.25 -5.38 -1.46
C PHE A 104 5.64 -5.11 -2.84
N ALA A 105 6.42 -4.58 -3.78
CA ALA A 105 5.93 -4.29 -5.11
C ALA A 105 5.56 -5.58 -5.87
N LEU A 106 6.39 -6.62 -5.82
CA LEU A 106 6.13 -7.90 -6.48
C LEU A 106 4.92 -8.63 -5.89
N TYR A 107 4.73 -8.57 -4.57
CA TYR A 107 3.53 -9.11 -3.92
C TYR A 107 2.26 -8.49 -4.51
N HIS A 108 2.21 -7.18 -4.69
CA HIS A 108 1.06 -6.50 -5.27
C HIS A 108 0.89 -6.77 -6.77
N VAL A 109 2.00 -6.91 -7.52
CA VAL A 109 1.93 -7.33 -8.93
C VAL A 109 1.29 -8.70 -9.06
N ALA A 110 1.69 -9.66 -8.21
CA ALA A 110 1.10 -11.01 -8.22
C ALA A 110 -0.43 -10.99 -7.96
N MET A 111 -0.91 -10.04 -7.16
CA MET A 111 -2.34 -9.89 -6.87
C MET A 111 -3.11 -9.16 -7.98
N THR A 112 -2.47 -8.20 -8.66
CA THR A 112 -3.13 -7.32 -9.64
C THR A 112 -2.89 -7.74 -11.10
N LEU A 113 -2.19 -8.85 -11.30
CA LEU A 113 -1.89 -9.35 -12.64
C LEU A 113 -3.19 -9.65 -13.42
N GLY A 114 -3.31 -9.03 -14.60
CA GLY A 114 -4.51 -9.18 -15.44
C GLY A 114 -5.67 -8.23 -15.11
N TRP A 115 -5.52 -7.37 -14.09
CA TRP A 115 -6.57 -6.38 -13.75
C TRP A 115 -6.62 -5.23 -14.75
N TYR A 116 -5.47 -4.84 -15.30
CA TYR A 116 -5.35 -3.73 -16.24
C TYR A 116 -4.17 -3.94 -17.20
N GLY A 117 -4.13 -3.11 -18.27
CA GLY A 117 -3.09 -3.17 -19.29
C GLY A 117 -1.68 -2.86 -18.76
N LEU A 118 -0.67 -3.26 -19.50
CA LEU A 118 0.75 -3.14 -19.15
C LEU A 118 1.16 -1.73 -18.70
N PRO A 119 0.73 -0.62 -19.33
CA PRO A 119 1.14 0.72 -18.89
C PRO A 119 0.69 1.03 -17.45
N VAL A 120 -0.56 0.69 -17.09
CA VAL A 120 -1.09 0.90 -15.74
C VAL A 120 -0.39 -0.03 -14.75
N GLN A 121 -0.11 -1.28 -15.14
CA GLN A 121 0.63 -2.23 -14.32
C GLN A 121 2.04 -1.72 -13.99
N LEU A 122 2.76 -1.17 -14.97
CA LEU A 122 4.10 -0.60 -14.75
C LEU A 122 4.05 0.65 -13.85
N LEU A 123 3.06 1.52 -14.06
CA LEU A 123 2.84 2.69 -13.22
C LEU A 123 2.54 2.28 -11.77
N THR A 124 1.69 1.29 -11.59
CA THR A 124 1.36 0.72 -10.27
C THR A 124 2.61 0.16 -9.59
N LEU A 125 3.43 -0.62 -10.31
CA LEU A 125 4.69 -1.18 -9.80
C LEU A 125 5.65 -0.08 -9.34
N ALA A 126 5.83 0.96 -10.16
CA ALA A 126 6.68 2.10 -9.82
C ALA A 126 6.16 2.85 -8.58
N GLY A 127 4.84 3.08 -8.51
CA GLY A 127 4.18 3.69 -7.36
C GLY A 127 4.35 2.88 -6.08
N LEU A 128 4.18 1.56 -6.15
CA LEU A 128 4.36 0.64 -5.02
C LEU A 128 5.82 0.60 -4.54
N ALA A 129 6.79 0.59 -5.46
CA ALA A 129 8.20 0.64 -5.10
C ALA A 129 8.58 1.95 -4.40
N LEU A 130 8.08 3.08 -4.92
CA LEU A 130 8.25 4.41 -4.29
C LEU A 130 7.55 4.49 -2.93
N GLY A 131 6.31 4.01 -2.83
CA GLY A 131 5.57 3.90 -1.57
C GLY A 131 6.32 3.06 -0.55
N GLY A 132 6.80 1.89 -0.96
CA GLY A 132 7.63 1.01 -0.14
C GLY A 132 8.88 1.69 0.40
N TRP A 133 9.55 2.49 -0.43
CA TRP A 133 10.70 3.29 -0.02
C TRP A 133 10.32 4.35 1.02
N ILE A 134 9.24 5.09 0.80
CA ILE A 134 8.73 6.11 1.76
C ILE A 134 8.41 5.46 3.10
N PHE A 135 7.69 4.33 3.10
CA PHE A 135 7.31 3.59 4.31
C PHE A 135 8.53 3.11 5.09
N CYS A 136 9.52 2.50 4.42
CA CYS A 136 10.77 2.12 5.07
C CYS A 136 11.50 3.32 5.70
N ARG A 137 11.48 4.50 5.05
CA ARG A 137 12.10 5.72 5.58
C ARG A 137 11.40 6.24 6.82
N LEU A 138 10.07 6.24 6.83
CA LEU A 138 9.26 6.66 7.98
C LEU A 138 9.53 5.75 9.19
N ASP A 139 9.53 4.44 8.97
CA ASP A 139 9.70 3.48 10.05
C ASP A 139 11.15 3.39 10.54
N GLU A 140 12.12 3.59 9.65
CA GLU A 140 13.52 3.73 10.03
C GLU A 140 13.74 4.91 10.98
N HIS A 141 13.07 6.03 10.72
CA HIS A 141 13.20 7.25 11.53
C HIS A 141 12.46 7.15 12.87
N SER A 142 11.30 6.55 12.89
CA SER A 142 10.45 6.45 14.08
C SER A 142 10.71 5.21 14.94
N GLY A 143 11.28 4.16 14.37
CA GLY A 143 11.38 2.83 14.99
C GLY A 143 10.03 2.12 15.14
N SER A 144 8.96 2.59 14.47
CA SER A 144 7.59 2.16 14.65
C SER A 144 6.86 2.06 13.32
N LEU A 145 5.95 1.11 13.18
CA LEU A 145 5.14 0.87 11.97
C LEU A 145 3.95 1.83 11.82
N TRP A 146 3.63 2.62 12.84
CA TRP A 146 2.42 3.45 12.82
C TRP A 146 2.49 4.56 11.78
N LEU A 147 3.68 5.11 11.47
CA LEU A 147 3.80 6.20 10.50
C LEU A 147 3.63 5.71 9.07
N SER A 148 4.25 4.59 8.70
CA SER A 148 4.04 3.96 7.39
C SER A 148 2.60 3.51 7.23
N TRP A 149 2.01 2.89 8.27
CA TRP A 149 0.63 2.46 8.24
C TRP A 149 -0.36 3.61 8.00
N VAL A 150 -0.17 4.77 8.62
CA VAL A 150 -1.02 5.96 8.37
C VAL A 150 -0.95 6.41 6.91
N VAL A 151 0.24 6.39 6.30
CA VAL A 151 0.39 6.74 4.87
C VAL A 151 -0.21 5.67 3.98
N HIS A 152 -0.03 4.40 4.33
CA HIS A 152 -0.63 3.26 3.62
C HIS A 152 -2.17 3.31 3.67
N LEU A 153 -2.76 3.69 4.80
CA LEU A 153 -4.19 3.96 4.90
C LEU A 153 -4.65 4.97 3.85
N GLY A 154 -3.90 6.06 3.66
CA GLY A 154 -4.21 7.06 2.63
C GLY A 154 -4.26 6.47 1.23
N ALA A 155 -3.30 5.61 0.88
CA ALA A 155 -3.28 4.90 -0.40
C ALA A 155 -4.49 3.95 -0.56
N ASN A 156 -4.77 3.13 0.46
CA ASN A 156 -5.88 2.18 0.42
C ASN A 156 -7.24 2.89 0.38
N LEU A 157 -7.41 3.99 1.09
CA LEU A 157 -8.65 4.78 1.03
C LEU A 157 -8.87 5.35 -0.38
N ALA A 158 -7.81 5.80 -1.07
CA ALA A 158 -7.91 6.28 -2.45
C ALA A 158 -8.29 5.16 -3.42
N THR A 159 -7.60 4.01 -3.36
CA THR A 159 -7.90 2.86 -4.24
C THR A 159 -9.28 2.29 -3.98
N ASN A 160 -9.71 2.23 -2.72
CA ASN A 160 -11.07 1.81 -2.37
C ASN A 160 -12.12 2.82 -2.82
N ALA A 161 -11.86 4.14 -2.76
CA ALA A 161 -12.75 5.15 -3.33
C ALA A 161 -12.92 4.95 -4.84
N ILE A 162 -11.84 4.66 -5.57
CA ILE A 162 -11.90 4.29 -6.98
C ILE A 162 -12.73 3.02 -7.18
N GLY A 163 -12.52 2.00 -6.37
CA GLY A 163 -13.31 0.77 -6.41
C GLY A 163 -14.83 1.02 -6.24
N PHE A 164 -15.21 1.86 -5.26
CA PHE A 164 -16.62 2.26 -5.10
C PHE A 164 -17.18 2.96 -6.33
N LEU A 165 -16.43 3.85 -6.96
CA LEU A 165 -16.85 4.52 -8.19
C LEU A 165 -17.06 3.53 -9.34
N LEU A 166 -16.15 2.57 -9.49
CA LEU A 166 -16.22 1.56 -10.56
C LEU A 166 -17.34 0.52 -10.35
N PHE A 167 -17.66 0.16 -9.10
CA PHE A 167 -18.80 -0.71 -8.80
C PHE A 167 -20.14 0.02 -8.87
N ALA A 168 -20.16 1.35 -8.88
CA ALA A 168 -21.36 2.17 -9.01
C ALA A 168 -21.69 2.55 -10.46
N ALA A 169 -20.71 2.47 -11.35
CA ALA A 169 -20.85 2.76 -12.79
C ALA A 169 -21.48 1.60 -13.55
#